data_c3e6d7e5363292cef1365607bfa49cd2
#
_entry.id   c3e6d7e5363292cef1365607bfa49cd2
#
_cell.length_a   1.000
_cell.length_b   1.000
_cell.length_c   1.000
_cell.angle_alpha   90.00
_cell.angle_beta   90.00
_cell.angle_gamma   90.00
#
_symmetry.space_group_name_H-M   'P 1'
#
loop_
_entity.id
_entity.type
_entity.pdbx_description
1 polymer ?
#
loop_
_entity_poly.entity_id
_entity_poly.type
_entity_poly.pdbx_seq_one_letter_code
_entity_poly.pdbx_strand_id
1 'polypeptide(L)'
;MQLVEQVLRLDRRGAELRPFCLSAGVRNRGYSQRLQRVLVDFGAEHSFAKAAERVREHYSIGVPVAAIRQHTLQHGRSISQLPAGAATAAKTLVVEMDGTMIPVVQPGRGPDARKGKQLLWREARLCLARPSDQAQALYGSTLGTAETAAWVWREVALAAGLDKQTHVHGVGDGAPWIVDKFCDNFAQQGSYLLDFYHVSEYLAAAATRVVPKSKERQWTRRQQGRLLNNQSSKVLRSLQPHLEPLSTEEAPVNAAHRYLTQRQDYLDYVAARRRNLPIGSGEVESGHRHVIQKRLKLAGSWWKETNAQAMLNLRTARSNNQWSQHWIVKN
;
A
#
# COMPACT_ATOMS: atom_id res chain seq x y z
N MET A 1 3.95 -39.65 10.72
CA MET A 1 3.37 -40.74 9.90
C MET A 1 4.20 -40.85 8.63
N GLN A 2 4.79 -42.00 8.37
CA GLN A 2 5.54 -42.23 7.15
C GLN A 2 4.60 -42.94 6.17
N LEU A 3 4.34 -42.30 5.02
CA LEU A 3 3.53 -42.90 3.96
C LEU A 3 4.44 -43.57 2.94
N VAL A 4 4.19 -44.84 2.68
CA VAL A 4 4.85 -45.59 1.62
C VAL A 4 3.88 -45.66 0.44
N GLU A 5 4.28 -45.13 -0.70
CA GLU A 5 3.50 -45.14 -1.93
C GLU A 5 4.10 -46.08 -2.97
N GLN A 6 3.25 -46.85 -3.62
CA GLN A 6 3.66 -47.68 -4.75
C GLN A 6 3.84 -46.81 -5.98
N VAL A 7 5.03 -46.83 -6.57
CA VAL A 7 5.36 -46.09 -7.77
C VAL A 7 5.21 -47.00 -8.98
N LEU A 8 4.34 -46.64 -9.89
CA LEU A 8 4.14 -47.37 -11.14
C LEU A 8 5.00 -46.74 -12.22
N ARG A 9 5.72 -47.54 -12.98
CA ARG A 9 6.49 -47.11 -14.16
C ARG A 9 6.05 -47.90 -15.39
N LEU A 10 5.80 -47.24 -16.47
CA LEU A 10 5.43 -47.84 -17.74
C LEU A 10 6.64 -48.56 -18.41
N ASP A 11 7.85 -48.02 -18.20
CA ASP A 11 9.11 -48.62 -18.61
C ASP A 11 10.29 -48.15 -17.74
N ARG A 12 11.51 -48.60 -18.01
CA ARG A 12 12.73 -48.24 -17.22
C ARG A 12 13.09 -46.75 -17.33
N ARG A 13 12.58 -45.99 -18.31
CA ARG A 13 12.85 -44.56 -18.56
C ARG A 13 11.59 -43.74 -18.58
N GLY A 14 10.40 -44.34 -18.44
CA GLY A 14 9.10 -43.69 -18.53
C GLY A 14 8.74 -42.87 -17.31
N ALA A 15 7.67 -42.06 -17.45
CA ALA A 15 7.13 -41.27 -16.38
C ALA A 15 6.66 -42.13 -15.19
N GLU A 16 6.99 -41.70 -14.00
CA GLU A 16 6.51 -42.30 -12.75
C GLU A 16 5.07 -41.87 -12.46
N LEU A 17 4.18 -42.83 -12.33
CA LEU A 17 2.83 -42.61 -11.81
C LEU A 17 2.82 -42.87 -10.30
N ARG A 18 2.37 -41.89 -9.55
CA ARG A 18 2.23 -41.90 -8.09
C ARG A 18 0.76 -41.63 -7.72
N PRO A 19 -0.07 -42.67 -7.60
CA PRO A 19 -1.52 -42.54 -7.44
C PRO A 19 -1.92 -41.72 -6.22
N PHE A 20 -1.25 -41.91 -5.08
CA PHE A 20 -1.51 -41.13 -3.86
C PHE A 20 -1.11 -39.67 -4.06
N CYS A 21 0.07 -39.41 -4.63
CA CYS A 21 0.50 -38.05 -4.90
C CYS A 21 -0.48 -37.31 -5.83
N LEU A 22 -1.01 -37.99 -6.84
CA LEU A 22 -2.02 -37.44 -7.76
C LEU A 22 -3.34 -37.15 -7.01
N SER A 23 -3.89 -38.10 -6.28
CA SER A 23 -5.16 -37.94 -5.57
C SER A 23 -5.09 -36.92 -4.43
N ALA A 24 -3.94 -36.83 -3.75
CA ALA A 24 -3.71 -35.88 -2.67
C ALA A 24 -3.23 -34.50 -3.15
N GLY A 25 -3.01 -34.30 -4.46
CA GLY A 25 -2.45 -33.04 -5.01
C GLY A 25 -1.04 -32.74 -4.51
N VAL A 26 -0.23 -33.78 -4.19
CA VAL A 26 1.12 -33.65 -3.64
C VAL A 26 2.15 -33.99 -4.69
N ARG A 27 3.10 -33.10 -4.93
CA ARG A 27 4.28 -33.44 -5.76
C ARG A 27 5.28 -34.20 -4.94
N ASN A 28 5.96 -35.20 -5.57
CA ASN A 28 7.06 -35.92 -4.93
C ASN A 28 8.07 -34.93 -4.33
N ARG A 29 8.40 -35.10 -3.05
CA ARG A 29 9.25 -34.19 -2.25
C ARG A 29 8.69 -32.77 -2.12
N GLY A 30 7.37 -32.54 -2.37
CA GLY A 30 6.68 -31.28 -2.21
C GLY A 30 5.82 -31.23 -0.95
N TYR A 31 5.13 -30.12 -0.80
CA TYR A 31 4.14 -29.92 0.25
C TYR A 31 2.75 -29.94 -0.36
N SER A 32 1.77 -30.53 0.35
CA SER A 32 0.37 -30.49 -0.07
C SER A 32 -0.10 -29.02 -0.15
N GLN A 33 -1.11 -28.75 -0.98
CA GLN A 33 -1.63 -27.41 -1.16
C GLN A 33 -2.13 -26.82 0.18
N ARG A 34 -2.76 -27.65 1.02
CA ARG A 34 -3.18 -27.24 2.37
C ARG A 34 -2.00 -26.81 3.24
N LEU A 35 -0.90 -27.54 3.24
CA LEU A 35 0.28 -27.17 3.98
C LEU A 35 0.94 -25.92 3.38
N GLN A 36 1.04 -25.82 2.04
CA GLN A 36 1.54 -24.60 1.40
C GLN A 36 0.73 -23.37 1.82
N ARG A 37 -0.60 -23.47 1.92
CA ARG A 37 -1.46 -22.37 2.40
C ARG A 37 -1.04 -21.92 3.81
N VAL A 38 -0.78 -22.86 4.72
CA VAL A 38 -0.29 -22.55 6.08
C VAL A 38 1.09 -21.89 6.05
N LEU A 39 2.04 -22.43 5.25
CA LEU A 39 3.37 -21.87 5.14
C LEU A 39 3.35 -20.43 4.61
N VAL A 40 2.54 -20.19 3.59
CA VAL A 40 2.40 -18.88 2.96
C VAL A 40 1.67 -17.90 3.89
N ASP A 41 0.69 -18.38 4.65
CA ASP A 41 -0.05 -17.57 5.62
C ASP A 41 0.89 -17.00 6.69
N PHE A 42 1.63 -17.87 7.37
CA PHE A 42 2.61 -17.43 8.37
C PHE A 42 3.76 -16.64 7.74
N GLY A 43 4.22 -17.02 6.53
CA GLY A 43 5.29 -16.31 5.82
C GLY A 43 4.93 -14.90 5.38
N ALA A 44 3.64 -14.64 5.10
CA ALA A 44 3.13 -13.33 4.77
C ALA A 44 2.99 -12.41 6.00
N GLU A 45 2.80 -12.98 7.21
CA GLU A 45 2.58 -12.21 8.44
C GLU A 45 3.85 -12.02 9.28
N HIS A 46 4.77 -12.98 9.26
CA HIS A 46 5.95 -13.01 10.13
C HIS A 46 7.27 -13.07 9.34
N SER A 47 8.39 -12.85 10.01
CA SER A 47 9.69 -13.22 9.43
C SER A 47 9.69 -14.73 9.10
N PHE A 48 10.43 -15.14 8.07
CA PHE A 48 10.41 -16.56 7.65
C PHE A 48 10.89 -17.51 8.75
N ALA A 49 11.83 -17.08 9.61
CA ALA A 49 12.26 -17.85 10.77
C ALA A 49 11.12 -18.00 11.78
N LYS A 50 10.43 -16.90 12.11
CA LYS A 50 9.30 -16.94 13.04
C LYS A 50 8.13 -17.75 12.47
N ALA A 51 7.90 -17.68 11.16
CA ALA A 51 6.90 -18.51 10.48
C ALA A 51 7.21 -20.02 10.65
N ALA A 52 8.49 -20.42 10.56
CA ALA A 52 8.90 -21.83 10.80
C ALA A 52 8.63 -22.26 12.24
N GLU A 53 8.91 -21.40 13.22
CA GLU A 53 8.57 -21.66 14.63
C GLU A 53 7.05 -21.83 14.81
N ARG A 54 6.23 -20.95 14.22
CA ARG A 54 4.77 -21.03 14.30
C ARG A 54 4.22 -22.32 13.69
N VAL A 55 4.73 -22.73 12.53
CA VAL A 55 4.34 -24.01 11.90
C VAL A 55 4.66 -25.17 12.82
N ARG A 56 5.84 -25.19 13.44
CA ARG A 56 6.24 -26.26 14.39
C ARG A 56 5.35 -26.24 15.64
N GLU A 57 5.06 -25.06 16.20
CA GLU A 57 4.25 -24.89 17.41
C GLU A 57 2.81 -25.37 17.21
N HIS A 58 2.17 -24.95 16.11
CA HIS A 58 0.73 -25.20 15.90
C HIS A 58 0.42 -26.51 15.19
N TYR A 59 1.36 -27.03 14.40
CA TYR A 59 1.13 -28.23 13.55
C TYR A 59 2.08 -29.37 13.84
N SER A 60 3.03 -29.19 14.76
CA SER A 60 4.08 -30.19 15.09
C SER A 60 4.89 -30.63 13.86
N ILE A 61 5.01 -29.78 12.85
CA ILE A 61 5.71 -30.06 11.59
C ILE A 61 6.96 -29.17 11.50
N GLY A 62 8.14 -29.81 11.37
CA GLY A 62 9.39 -29.12 11.09
C GLY A 62 9.50 -28.79 9.59
N VAL A 63 9.54 -27.50 9.25
CA VAL A 63 9.73 -27.05 7.86
C VAL A 63 10.93 -26.10 7.80
N PRO A 64 11.86 -26.31 6.84
CA PRO A 64 13.00 -25.42 6.66
C PRO A 64 12.55 -24.00 6.34
N VAL A 65 13.21 -22.99 6.92
CA VAL A 65 12.96 -21.57 6.67
C VAL A 65 13.03 -21.23 5.17
N ALA A 66 13.97 -21.87 4.45
CA ALA A 66 14.12 -21.70 3.01
C ALA A 66 12.87 -22.15 2.22
N ALA A 67 12.22 -23.24 2.64
CA ALA A 67 10.99 -23.74 2.00
C ALA A 67 9.82 -22.76 2.23
N ILE A 68 9.65 -22.25 3.46
CA ILE A 68 8.63 -21.25 3.74
C ILE A 68 8.84 -20.00 2.87
N ARG A 69 10.08 -19.50 2.81
CA ARG A 69 10.41 -18.36 1.95
C ARG A 69 10.08 -18.64 0.49
N GLN A 70 10.48 -19.81 -0.02
CA GLN A 70 10.25 -20.20 -1.41
C GLN A 70 8.77 -20.22 -1.75
N HIS A 71 7.95 -20.92 -0.96
CA HIS A 71 6.50 -21.01 -1.20
C HIS A 71 5.83 -19.65 -1.06
N THR A 72 6.15 -18.89 -0.02
CA THR A 72 5.58 -17.55 0.17
C THR A 72 5.84 -16.67 -1.04
N LEU A 73 7.07 -16.59 -1.52
CA LEU A 73 7.42 -15.76 -2.67
C LEU A 73 6.86 -16.29 -3.99
N GLN A 74 6.77 -17.61 -4.15
CA GLN A 74 6.17 -18.23 -5.33
C GLN A 74 4.69 -17.86 -5.45
N HIS A 75 3.92 -18.05 -4.37
CA HIS A 75 2.51 -17.65 -4.34
C HIS A 75 2.32 -16.14 -4.48
N GLY A 76 3.22 -15.34 -3.89
CA GLY A 76 3.21 -13.89 -4.05
C GLY A 76 3.42 -13.39 -5.48
N ARG A 77 4.09 -14.17 -6.34
CA ARG A 77 4.23 -13.84 -7.77
C ARG A 77 3.00 -14.19 -8.59
N SER A 78 2.16 -15.11 -8.13
CA SER A 78 1.00 -15.62 -8.88
C SER A 78 -0.35 -15.14 -8.36
N ILE A 79 -0.41 -14.57 -7.15
CA ILE A 79 -1.67 -14.10 -6.57
C ILE A 79 -2.10 -12.78 -7.21
N SER A 80 -3.40 -12.68 -7.55
CA SER A 80 -4.01 -11.41 -7.94
C SER A 80 -4.26 -10.53 -6.72
N GLN A 81 -3.97 -9.24 -6.83
CA GLN A 81 -4.29 -8.27 -5.79
C GLN A 81 -5.80 -7.96 -5.75
N LEU A 82 -6.46 -8.00 -6.90
CA LEU A 82 -7.84 -7.54 -7.07
C LEU A 82 -8.80 -8.72 -7.32
N PRO A 83 -10.09 -8.55 -6.96
CA PRO A 83 -11.13 -9.51 -7.29
C PRO A 83 -11.31 -9.64 -8.79
N ALA A 84 -11.71 -10.84 -9.23
CA ALA A 84 -12.13 -11.05 -10.60
C ALA A 84 -13.58 -10.59 -10.80
N GLY A 85 -13.85 -9.95 -11.92
CA GLY A 85 -15.18 -9.48 -12.29
C GLY A 85 -15.38 -7.97 -12.12
N ALA A 86 -16.44 -7.45 -12.73
CA ALA A 86 -16.83 -6.06 -12.62
C ALA A 86 -17.67 -5.83 -11.35
N ALA A 87 -17.35 -4.79 -10.62
CA ALA A 87 -18.19 -4.32 -9.52
C ALA A 87 -19.42 -3.56 -10.05
N THR A 88 -20.45 -3.45 -9.22
CA THR A 88 -21.57 -2.54 -9.48
C THR A 88 -21.06 -1.10 -9.53
N ALA A 89 -21.52 -0.33 -10.51
CA ALA A 89 -21.16 1.07 -10.67
C ALA A 89 -21.45 1.88 -9.40
N ALA A 90 -20.45 2.61 -8.92
CA ALA A 90 -20.57 3.45 -7.75
C ALA A 90 -20.98 4.88 -8.14
N LYS A 91 -21.87 5.50 -7.36
CA LYS A 91 -22.22 6.91 -7.56
C LYS A 91 -21.04 7.86 -7.28
N THR A 92 -20.31 7.57 -6.21
CA THR A 92 -19.11 8.31 -5.81
C THR A 92 -18.07 7.36 -5.28
N LEU A 93 -16.84 7.47 -5.77
CA LEU A 93 -15.67 6.77 -5.26
C LEU A 93 -14.78 7.73 -4.47
N VAL A 94 -14.31 7.28 -3.32
CA VAL A 94 -13.17 7.86 -2.60
C VAL A 94 -11.93 7.13 -3.07
N VAL A 95 -10.90 7.88 -3.47
CA VAL A 95 -9.62 7.33 -3.91
C VAL A 95 -8.47 8.04 -3.18
N GLU A 96 -7.51 7.27 -2.72
CA GLU A 96 -6.32 7.78 -2.04
C GLU A 96 -5.08 7.07 -2.58
N MET A 97 -3.94 7.76 -2.57
CA MET A 97 -2.63 7.20 -2.90
C MET A 97 -1.57 7.86 -2.04
N ASP A 98 -0.60 7.04 -1.60
CA ASP A 98 0.56 7.51 -0.86
C ASP A 98 1.76 6.59 -1.08
N GLY A 99 2.96 7.08 -0.78
CA GLY A 99 4.22 6.37 -0.90
C GLY A 99 4.92 6.18 0.44
N THR A 100 5.57 5.02 0.62
CA THR A 100 6.42 4.78 1.80
C THR A 100 7.73 4.10 1.41
N MET A 101 8.83 4.56 1.99
CA MET A 101 10.15 3.97 1.73
C MET A 101 10.28 2.61 2.42
N ILE A 102 10.77 1.60 1.69
CA ILE A 102 11.13 0.29 2.21
C ILE A 102 12.60 -0.04 1.94
N PRO A 103 13.27 -0.82 2.80
CA PRO A 103 14.66 -1.19 2.62
C PRO A 103 14.79 -2.30 1.56
N VAL A 104 15.60 -2.06 0.54
CA VAL A 104 15.93 -3.04 -0.49
C VAL A 104 17.42 -3.28 -0.58
N VAL A 105 17.80 -4.47 -1.09
CA VAL A 105 19.18 -4.84 -1.34
C VAL A 105 19.40 -5.13 -2.81
N GLN A 106 20.39 -4.48 -3.39
CA GLN A 106 20.91 -4.84 -4.70
C GLN A 106 22.14 -5.74 -4.53
N PRO A 107 22.20 -6.89 -5.23
CA PRO A 107 23.39 -7.73 -5.23
C PRO A 107 24.62 -6.98 -5.74
N GLY A 108 25.79 -7.28 -5.20
CA GLY A 108 27.04 -6.76 -5.71
C GLY A 108 27.32 -7.29 -7.14
N ARG A 109 28.10 -6.53 -7.90
CA ARG A 109 28.64 -6.96 -9.19
C ARG A 109 29.95 -7.71 -8.94
N GLY A 110 30.01 -8.99 -9.31
CA GLY A 110 31.23 -9.80 -9.14
C GLY A 110 30.93 -11.27 -8.88
N PRO A 111 31.98 -12.13 -8.75
CA PRO A 111 31.84 -13.58 -8.56
C PRO A 111 31.06 -13.97 -7.30
N ASP A 112 31.16 -13.17 -6.24
CA ASP A 112 30.34 -13.33 -5.03
C ASP A 112 29.39 -12.13 -4.87
N ALA A 113 28.17 -12.30 -5.32
CA ALA A 113 27.13 -11.27 -5.24
C ALA A 113 26.74 -10.83 -3.81
N ARG A 114 27.23 -11.56 -2.78
CA ARG A 114 27.05 -11.16 -1.36
C ARG A 114 28.02 -10.08 -0.95
N LYS A 115 29.18 -10.00 -1.59
CA LYS A 115 30.19 -8.96 -1.39
C LYS A 115 29.80 -7.73 -2.22
N GLY A 116 29.93 -6.54 -1.65
CA GLY A 116 29.60 -5.28 -2.33
C GLY A 116 28.10 -5.06 -2.56
N LYS A 117 27.23 -5.76 -1.82
CA LYS A 117 25.78 -5.49 -1.82
C LYS A 117 25.53 -4.05 -1.37
N GLN A 118 24.61 -3.37 -2.05
CA GLN A 118 24.17 -2.02 -1.71
C GLN A 118 22.81 -2.08 -1.03
N LEU A 119 22.68 -1.31 0.05
CA LEU A 119 21.43 -1.14 0.77
C LEU A 119 20.81 0.18 0.30
N LEU A 120 19.61 0.10 -0.25
CA LEU A 120 18.90 1.23 -0.84
C LEU A 120 17.49 1.33 -0.23
N TRP A 121 16.90 2.50 -0.39
CA TRP A 121 15.49 2.71 -0.08
C TRP A 121 14.70 2.81 -1.38
N ARG A 122 13.59 2.09 -1.48
CA ARG A 122 12.67 2.16 -2.61
C ARG A 122 11.29 2.54 -2.10
N GLU A 123 10.64 3.41 -2.85
CA GLU A 123 9.27 3.80 -2.56
C GLU A 123 8.31 2.68 -2.96
N ALA A 124 7.58 2.16 -1.97
CA ALA A 124 6.42 1.31 -2.18
C ALA A 124 5.18 2.19 -2.18
N ARG A 125 4.43 2.17 -3.27
CA ARG A 125 3.22 2.95 -3.47
C ARG A 125 2.00 2.11 -3.16
N LEU A 126 1.11 2.66 -2.37
CA LEU A 126 -0.18 2.08 -2.01
C LEU A 126 -1.27 3.02 -2.50
N CYS A 127 -2.25 2.47 -3.17
CA CYS A 127 -3.48 3.18 -3.51
C CYS A 127 -4.70 2.41 -3.01
N LEU A 128 -5.79 3.11 -2.90
CA LEU A 128 -7.08 2.52 -2.59
C LEU A 128 -8.21 3.18 -3.38
N ALA A 129 -9.32 2.46 -3.47
CA ALA A 129 -10.60 2.98 -3.89
C ALA A 129 -11.74 2.27 -3.16
N ARG A 130 -12.78 3.02 -2.83
CA ARG A 130 -14.05 2.48 -2.31
C ARG A 130 -15.25 3.35 -2.67
N PRO A 131 -16.44 2.80 -2.80
CA PRO A 131 -17.67 3.58 -2.79
C PRO A 131 -17.78 4.43 -1.52
N SER A 132 -18.27 5.67 -1.65
CA SER A 132 -18.33 6.60 -0.51
C SER A 132 -19.28 6.14 0.61
N ASP A 133 -20.22 5.27 0.29
CA ASP A 133 -21.20 4.67 1.19
C ASP A 133 -20.79 3.30 1.76
N GLN A 134 -19.58 2.83 1.42
CA GLN A 134 -19.02 1.57 1.93
C GLN A 134 -17.78 1.83 2.78
N ALA A 135 -17.60 1.02 3.82
CA ALA A 135 -16.44 1.13 4.71
C ALA A 135 -15.22 0.36 4.19
N GLN A 136 -15.42 -0.68 3.35
CA GLN A 136 -14.33 -1.52 2.88
C GLN A 136 -13.72 -0.96 1.61
N ALA A 137 -12.42 -0.64 1.68
CA ALA A 137 -11.64 -0.23 0.53
C ALA A 137 -10.99 -1.44 -0.17
N LEU A 138 -10.81 -1.34 -1.48
CA LEU A 138 -9.88 -2.15 -2.25
C LEU A 138 -8.54 -1.43 -2.35
N TYR A 139 -7.47 -2.18 -2.18
CA TYR A 139 -6.10 -1.69 -2.22
C TYR A 139 -5.36 -2.18 -3.46
N GLY A 140 -4.41 -1.38 -3.93
CA GLY A 140 -3.42 -1.77 -4.92
C GLY A 140 -2.04 -1.33 -4.47
N SER A 141 -1.01 -2.11 -4.76
CA SER A 141 0.35 -1.76 -4.34
C SER A 141 1.39 -2.11 -5.38
N THR A 142 2.43 -1.29 -5.49
CA THR A 142 3.53 -1.52 -6.42
C THR A 142 4.84 -0.89 -5.96
N LEU A 143 5.97 -1.49 -6.41
CA LEU A 143 7.31 -0.87 -6.37
C LEU A 143 7.69 -0.24 -7.73
N GLY A 144 6.78 -0.28 -8.69
CA GLY A 144 6.99 0.29 -10.03
C GLY A 144 7.08 1.83 -10.03
N THR A 145 7.15 2.39 -11.23
CA THR A 145 7.19 3.85 -11.44
C THR A 145 5.86 4.52 -11.05
N ALA A 146 5.82 5.86 -11.11
CA ALA A 146 4.59 6.61 -10.90
C ALA A 146 3.50 6.23 -11.93
N GLU A 147 3.90 5.94 -13.17
CA GLU A 147 3.00 5.47 -14.24
C GLU A 147 2.41 4.09 -13.90
N THR A 148 3.25 3.18 -13.38
CA THR A 148 2.76 1.87 -12.92
C THR A 148 1.77 2.02 -11.77
N ALA A 149 2.06 2.92 -10.83
CA ALA A 149 1.15 3.20 -9.71
C ALA A 149 -0.17 3.81 -10.19
N ALA A 150 -0.13 4.73 -11.14
CA ALA A 150 -1.32 5.32 -11.76
C ALA A 150 -2.20 4.25 -12.44
N TRP A 151 -1.57 3.34 -13.20
CA TRP A 151 -2.27 2.22 -13.79
C TRP A 151 -2.92 1.32 -12.72
N VAL A 152 -2.18 0.93 -11.68
CA VAL A 152 -2.71 0.14 -10.57
C VAL A 152 -3.88 0.87 -9.90
N TRP A 153 -3.79 2.18 -9.70
CA TRP A 153 -4.85 2.98 -9.09
C TRP A 153 -6.13 2.97 -9.91
N ARG A 154 -6.00 3.11 -11.22
CA ARG A 154 -7.14 2.99 -12.14
C ARG A 154 -7.79 1.61 -12.08
N GLU A 155 -7.00 0.53 -12.09
CA GLU A 155 -7.51 -0.85 -11.97
C GLU A 155 -8.25 -1.06 -10.64
N VAL A 156 -7.73 -0.52 -9.53
CA VAL A 156 -8.38 -0.55 -8.22
C VAL A 156 -9.72 0.21 -8.27
N ALA A 157 -9.75 1.37 -8.87
CA ALA A 157 -10.97 2.16 -9.02
C ALA A 157 -12.02 1.44 -9.88
N LEU A 158 -11.60 0.81 -10.99
CA LEU A 158 -12.48 -0.02 -11.82
C LEU A 158 -13.05 -1.20 -11.04
N ALA A 159 -12.21 -1.90 -10.29
CA ALA A 159 -12.64 -3.00 -9.42
C ALA A 159 -13.57 -2.55 -8.28
N ALA A 160 -13.49 -1.27 -7.87
CA ALA A 160 -14.36 -0.65 -6.87
C ALA A 160 -15.65 -0.05 -7.46
N GLY A 161 -15.86 -0.13 -8.77
CA GLY A 161 -17.09 0.33 -9.44
C GLY A 161 -16.97 1.67 -10.16
N LEU A 162 -15.76 2.06 -10.60
CA LEU A 162 -15.57 3.21 -11.48
C LEU A 162 -16.27 2.97 -12.82
N ASP A 163 -17.15 3.87 -13.21
CA ASP A 163 -17.72 3.96 -14.55
C ASP A 163 -17.70 5.41 -15.08
N LYS A 164 -18.33 5.65 -16.23
CA LYS A 164 -18.35 6.98 -16.86
C LYS A 164 -19.13 8.03 -16.08
N GLN A 165 -20.06 7.63 -15.22
CA GLN A 165 -20.93 8.53 -14.44
C GLN A 165 -20.48 8.65 -12.98
N THR A 166 -19.51 7.85 -12.57
CA THR A 166 -18.98 7.87 -11.21
C THR A 166 -18.26 9.19 -10.92
N HIS A 167 -18.66 9.87 -9.85
CA HIS A 167 -17.86 10.98 -9.34
C HIS A 167 -16.68 10.45 -8.52
N VAL A 168 -15.47 10.92 -8.79
CA VAL A 168 -14.25 10.52 -8.07
C VAL A 168 -13.80 11.62 -7.13
N HIS A 169 -13.71 11.31 -5.83
CA HIS A 169 -13.18 12.17 -4.80
C HIS A 169 -11.79 11.69 -4.39
N GLY A 170 -10.74 12.38 -4.84
CA GLY A 170 -9.36 12.11 -4.45
C GLY A 170 -8.97 12.87 -3.20
N VAL A 171 -8.29 12.22 -2.27
CA VAL A 171 -7.72 12.86 -1.07
C VAL A 171 -6.26 12.43 -0.88
N GLY A 172 -5.38 13.38 -0.58
CA GLY A 172 -3.96 13.08 -0.31
C GLY A 172 -3.13 14.30 0.08
N ASP A 173 -1.85 14.09 0.30
CA ASP A 173 -0.89 15.11 0.74
C ASP A 173 -0.55 16.18 -0.33
N GLY A 174 -1.04 16.00 -1.54
CA GLY A 174 -0.76 16.92 -2.65
C GLY A 174 0.68 16.84 -3.17
N ALA A 175 1.37 15.71 -3.00
CA ALA A 175 2.62 15.48 -3.70
C ALA A 175 2.40 15.64 -5.22
N PRO A 176 3.23 16.42 -5.94
CA PRO A 176 2.97 16.75 -7.35
C PRO A 176 2.70 15.53 -8.22
N TRP A 177 3.48 14.48 -8.07
CA TRP A 177 3.32 13.25 -8.86
C TRP A 177 1.98 12.53 -8.59
N ILE A 178 1.43 12.60 -7.36
CA ILE A 178 0.13 12.01 -7.01
C ILE A 178 -1.00 12.81 -7.67
N VAL A 179 -0.92 14.14 -7.57
CA VAL A 179 -1.90 15.04 -8.20
C VAL A 179 -1.90 14.87 -9.71
N ASP A 180 -0.72 14.83 -10.34
CA ASP A 180 -0.59 14.61 -11.79
C ASP A 180 -1.25 13.28 -12.19
N LYS A 181 -0.97 12.19 -11.44
CA LYS A 181 -1.55 10.87 -11.73
C LYS A 181 -3.04 10.78 -11.40
N PHE A 182 -3.54 11.55 -10.44
CA PHE A 182 -4.97 11.73 -10.23
C PHE A 182 -5.62 12.42 -11.43
N CYS A 183 -5.03 13.50 -11.93
CA CYS A 183 -5.52 14.21 -13.10
C CYS A 183 -5.51 13.33 -14.35
N ASP A 184 -4.43 12.59 -14.59
CA ASP A 184 -4.32 11.65 -15.73
C ASP A 184 -5.47 10.63 -15.73
N ASN A 185 -5.85 10.12 -14.55
CA ASN A 185 -6.84 9.05 -14.42
C ASN A 185 -8.28 9.53 -14.28
N PHE A 186 -8.52 10.67 -13.59
CA PHE A 186 -9.84 11.00 -13.05
C PHE A 186 -10.29 12.43 -13.25
N ALA A 187 -9.48 13.36 -13.84
CA ALA A 187 -9.83 14.77 -13.91
C ALA A 187 -11.18 15.07 -14.60
N GLN A 188 -11.59 14.22 -15.56
CA GLN A 188 -12.86 14.42 -16.29
C GLN A 188 -14.11 14.22 -15.41
N GLN A 189 -13.98 13.50 -14.29
CA GLN A 189 -15.10 13.12 -13.42
C GLN A 189 -14.76 13.21 -11.94
N GLY A 190 -13.61 13.82 -11.60
CA GLY A 190 -13.11 13.86 -10.23
C GLY A 190 -12.71 15.23 -9.75
N SER A 191 -12.62 15.36 -8.44
CA SER A 191 -12.02 16.47 -7.74
C SER A 191 -11.00 15.97 -6.73
N TYR A 192 -9.83 16.60 -6.70
CA TYR A 192 -8.79 16.30 -5.71
C TYR A 192 -8.93 17.25 -4.52
N LEU A 193 -8.80 16.72 -3.31
CA LEU A 193 -8.79 17.48 -2.08
C LEU A 193 -7.47 17.25 -1.34
N LEU A 194 -6.87 18.34 -0.91
CA LEU A 194 -5.68 18.28 -0.08
C LEU A 194 -6.03 17.77 1.32
N ASP A 195 -5.24 16.85 1.86
CA ASP A 195 -5.46 16.31 3.20
C ASP A 195 -5.43 17.43 4.25
N PHE A 196 -6.55 17.61 4.94
CA PHE A 196 -6.75 18.63 5.96
C PHE A 196 -5.79 18.46 7.14
N TYR A 197 -5.49 17.23 7.52
CA TYR A 197 -4.62 16.96 8.66
C TYR A 197 -3.18 17.27 8.31
N HIS A 198 -2.75 16.93 7.10
CA HIS A 198 -1.42 17.28 6.61
C HIS A 198 -1.24 18.80 6.48
N VAL A 199 -2.24 19.52 5.96
CA VAL A 199 -2.24 21.00 5.99
C VAL A 199 -2.15 21.53 7.42
N SER A 200 -2.87 20.90 8.35
CA SER A 200 -2.87 21.31 9.75
C SER A 200 -1.51 21.16 10.42
N GLU A 201 -0.71 20.15 10.03
CA GLU A 201 0.67 19.99 10.51
C GLU A 201 1.57 21.15 10.06
N TYR A 202 1.48 21.57 8.79
CA TYR A 202 2.19 22.76 8.30
C TYR A 202 1.79 24.00 9.08
N LEU A 203 0.50 24.19 9.35
CA LEU A 203 0.01 25.33 10.13
C LEU A 203 0.48 25.28 11.59
N ALA A 204 0.52 24.10 12.19
CA ALA A 204 1.03 23.93 13.55
C ALA A 204 2.52 24.24 13.65
N ALA A 205 3.32 23.80 12.66
CA ALA A 205 4.73 24.16 12.58
C ALA A 205 4.92 25.66 12.40
N ALA A 206 4.18 26.31 11.51
CA ALA A 206 4.22 27.77 11.31
C ALA A 206 3.83 28.56 12.56
N ALA A 207 2.88 28.06 13.36
CA ALA A 207 2.40 28.73 14.57
C ALA A 207 3.53 29.03 15.54
N THR A 208 4.57 28.18 15.61
CA THR A 208 5.74 28.37 16.51
C THR A 208 6.54 29.65 16.18
N ARG A 209 6.40 30.19 14.98
CA ARG A 209 7.07 31.42 14.53
C ARG A 209 6.12 32.64 14.47
N VAL A 210 4.81 32.37 14.39
CA VAL A 210 3.79 33.45 14.20
C VAL A 210 3.28 34.01 15.53
N VAL A 211 3.17 33.18 16.57
CA VAL A 211 2.61 33.57 17.87
C VAL A 211 3.40 33.00 19.04
N PRO A 212 3.29 33.58 20.26
CA PRO A 212 3.88 33.00 21.45
C PRO A 212 3.35 31.59 21.73
N LYS A 213 4.17 30.73 22.33
CA LYS A 213 3.89 29.32 22.62
C LYS A 213 2.52 29.08 23.26
N SER A 214 2.09 29.93 24.18
CA SER A 214 0.79 29.85 24.83
C SER A 214 -0.41 30.04 23.89
N LYS A 215 -0.22 30.62 22.70
CA LYS A 215 -1.26 30.90 21.69
C LYS A 215 -1.20 30.03 20.46
N GLU A 216 -0.18 29.17 20.29
CA GLU A 216 0.02 28.32 19.10
C GLU A 216 -1.21 27.46 18.76
N ARG A 217 -1.73 26.76 19.76
CA ARG A 217 -2.93 25.90 19.58
C ARG A 217 -4.18 26.70 19.18
N GLN A 218 -4.37 27.88 19.77
CA GLN A 218 -5.51 28.75 19.46
C GLN A 218 -5.38 29.28 18.03
N TRP A 219 -4.19 29.73 17.63
CA TRP A 219 -3.93 30.24 16.30
C TRP A 219 -4.15 29.15 15.25
N THR A 220 -3.59 27.95 15.43
CA THR A 220 -3.76 26.80 14.53
C THR A 220 -5.23 26.46 14.35
N ARG A 221 -6.01 26.32 15.43
CA ARG A 221 -7.45 26.05 15.36
C ARG A 221 -8.20 27.14 14.57
N ARG A 222 -7.81 28.40 14.73
CA ARG A 222 -8.40 29.52 13.98
C ARG A 222 -8.12 29.37 12.48
N GLN A 223 -6.91 28.99 12.09
CA GLN A 223 -6.59 28.78 10.67
C GLN A 223 -7.31 27.54 10.11
N GLN A 224 -7.38 26.46 10.87
CA GLN A 224 -8.18 25.28 10.52
C GLN A 224 -9.65 25.66 10.27
N GLY A 225 -10.25 26.43 11.16
CA GLY A 225 -11.62 26.94 10.98
C GLY A 225 -11.80 27.78 9.71
N ARG A 226 -10.79 28.59 9.33
CA ARG A 226 -10.79 29.34 8.08
C ARG A 226 -10.75 28.42 6.87
N LEU A 227 -9.90 27.39 6.86
CA LEU A 227 -9.83 26.41 5.78
C LEU A 227 -11.16 25.67 5.61
N LEU A 228 -11.76 25.18 6.69
CA LEU A 228 -13.05 24.49 6.69
C LEU A 228 -14.22 25.35 6.19
N ASN A 229 -14.02 26.67 6.02
CA ASN A 229 -14.97 27.63 5.45
C ASN A 229 -14.47 28.25 4.12
N ASN A 230 -13.55 27.56 3.43
CA ASN A 230 -12.95 27.98 2.14
C ASN A 230 -12.35 29.42 2.18
N GLN A 231 -11.76 29.80 3.33
CA GLN A 231 -11.13 31.11 3.53
C GLN A 231 -9.59 30.99 3.45
N SER A 232 -9.06 30.18 2.54
CA SER A 232 -7.61 29.96 2.35
C SER A 232 -6.83 31.27 2.14
N SER A 233 -7.41 32.24 1.45
CA SER A 233 -6.82 33.61 1.28
C SER A 233 -6.59 34.33 2.61
N LYS A 234 -7.43 34.11 3.63
CA LYS A 234 -7.23 34.69 4.97
C LYS A 234 -6.11 33.98 5.72
N VAL A 235 -5.93 32.66 5.47
CA VAL A 235 -4.82 31.88 6.04
C VAL A 235 -3.51 32.39 5.45
N LEU A 236 -3.40 32.48 4.12
CA LEU A 236 -2.21 33.00 3.44
C LEU A 236 -1.85 34.42 3.90
N ARG A 237 -2.83 35.32 3.99
CA ARG A 237 -2.62 36.69 4.52
C ARG A 237 -2.12 36.69 5.97
N SER A 238 -2.50 35.73 6.79
CA SER A 238 -2.03 35.65 8.18
C SER A 238 -0.60 35.09 8.30
N LEU A 239 -0.07 34.42 7.29
CA LEU A 239 1.30 33.93 7.22
C LEU A 239 2.25 34.98 6.64
N GLN A 240 1.77 35.80 5.68
CA GLN A 240 2.56 36.75 4.91
C GLN A 240 3.48 37.67 5.73
N PRO A 241 3.04 38.29 6.86
CA PRO A 241 3.93 39.17 7.65
C PRO A 241 5.05 38.43 8.41
N HIS A 242 5.00 37.10 8.48
CA HIS A 242 5.90 36.26 9.25
C HIS A 242 6.80 35.39 8.38
N LEU A 243 6.85 35.65 7.07
CA LEU A 243 7.74 34.93 6.16
C LEU A 243 9.19 35.10 6.59
N GLU A 244 9.91 34.00 6.69
CA GLU A 244 11.31 33.97 7.09
C GLU A 244 12.22 34.42 5.93
N PRO A 245 13.40 34.99 6.23
CA PRO A 245 14.41 35.27 5.22
C PRO A 245 14.80 34.01 4.45
N LEU A 246 15.14 34.12 3.15
CA LEU A 246 15.50 33.00 2.27
C LEU A 246 16.71 32.20 2.77
N SER A 247 17.57 32.78 3.60
CA SER A 247 18.73 32.13 4.21
C SER A 247 18.40 31.30 5.45
N THR A 248 17.14 31.26 5.90
CA THR A 248 16.73 30.55 7.11
C THR A 248 16.65 29.05 6.84
N GLU A 249 17.43 28.27 7.56
CA GLU A 249 17.52 26.80 7.40
C GLU A 249 16.20 26.09 7.75
N GLU A 250 15.56 26.50 8.87
CA GLU A 250 14.23 26.03 9.26
C GLU A 250 13.21 27.16 9.09
N ALA A 251 12.46 27.13 7.99
CA ALA A 251 11.49 28.17 7.62
C ALA A 251 10.06 27.60 7.55
N PRO A 252 9.43 27.26 8.68
CA PRO A 252 8.11 26.62 8.70
C PRO A 252 6.99 27.51 8.16
N VAL A 253 7.09 28.84 8.29
CA VAL A 253 6.08 29.76 7.73
C VAL A 253 6.17 29.78 6.22
N ASN A 254 7.41 29.85 5.67
CA ASN A 254 7.64 29.77 4.23
C ASN A 254 7.17 28.44 3.67
N ALA A 255 7.41 27.32 4.39
CA ALA A 255 6.94 26.00 4.00
C ALA A 255 5.41 25.94 3.94
N ALA A 256 4.71 26.39 4.97
CA ALA A 256 3.25 26.42 5.01
C ALA A 256 2.66 27.34 3.95
N HIS A 257 3.22 28.56 3.77
CA HIS A 257 2.76 29.50 2.77
C HIS A 257 2.92 28.93 1.35
N ARG A 258 4.11 28.42 1.01
CA ARG A 258 4.40 27.82 -0.30
C ARG A 258 3.50 26.61 -0.57
N TYR A 259 3.35 25.72 0.44
CA TYR A 259 2.53 24.53 0.32
C TYR A 259 1.08 24.87 -0.02
N LEU A 260 0.49 25.82 0.69
CA LEU A 260 -0.89 26.29 0.44
C LEU A 260 -1.03 27.06 -0.88
N THR A 261 -0.07 27.93 -1.22
CA THR A 261 -0.11 28.71 -2.45
C THR A 261 -0.08 27.84 -3.70
N GLN A 262 0.77 26.81 -3.70
CA GLN A 262 0.90 25.90 -4.84
C GLN A 262 -0.30 24.95 -5.02
N ARG A 263 -1.18 24.85 -4.01
CA ARG A 263 -2.28 23.88 -3.95
C ARG A 263 -3.64 24.52 -3.68
N GLN A 264 -3.80 25.79 -4.03
CA GLN A 264 -5.03 26.55 -3.74
C GLN A 264 -6.28 25.92 -4.35
N ASP A 265 -6.15 25.31 -5.53
CA ASP A 265 -7.26 24.67 -6.26
C ASP A 265 -7.79 23.40 -5.60
N TYR A 266 -7.07 22.88 -4.59
CA TYR A 266 -7.38 21.61 -3.91
C TYR A 266 -7.86 21.81 -2.45
N LEU A 267 -8.42 22.97 -2.10
CA LEU A 267 -8.78 23.35 -0.73
C LEU A 267 -10.30 23.48 -0.51
N ASP A 268 -11.13 22.88 -1.36
CA ASP A 268 -12.59 23.00 -1.22
C ASP A 268 -13.18 22.01 -0.19
N TYR A 269 -12.85 22.27 1.08
CA TYR A 269 -13.38 21.47 2.19
C TYR A 269 -14.88 21.63 2.41
N VAL A 270 -15.47 22.77 2.01
CA VAL A 270 -16.91 23.00 2.14
C VAL A 270 -17.69 22.05 1.24
N ALA A 271 -17.29 21.89 -0.02
CA ALA A 271 -17.93 20.97 -0.94
C ALA A 271 -17.83 19.52 -0.46
N ALA A 272 -16.64 19.09 -0.01
CA ALA A 272 -16.44 17.75 0.50
C ALA A 272 -17.34 17.46 1.71
N ARG A 273 -17.37 18.35 2.70
CA ARG A 273 -18.20 18.21 3.91
C ARG A 273 -19.70 18.20 3.62
N ARG A 274 -20.18 19.04 2.70
CA ARG A 274 -21.60 19.04 2.27
C ARG A 274 -22.03 17.71 1.66
N ARG A 275 -21.09 16.99 1.04
CA ARG A 275 -21.32 15.70 0.40
C ARG A 275 -20.98 14.52 1.33
N ASN A 276 -20.64 14.76 2.60
CA ASN A 276 -20.17 13.78 3.58
C ASN A 276 -18.97 12.95 3.07
N LEU A 277 -18.07 13.60 2.31
CA LEU A 277 -16.84 12.99 1.82
C LEU A 277 -15.68 13.24 2.80
N PRO A 278 -14.70 12.33 2.87
CA PRO A 278 -13.53 12.49 3.74
C PRO A 278 -12.72 13.73 3.36
N ILE A 279 -12.13 14.37 4.36
CA ILE A 279 -11.23 15.51 4.20
C ILE A 279 -9.78 15.19 4.56
N GLY A 280 -9.48 13.93 4.85
CA GLY A 280 -8.15 13.43 5.18
C GLY A 280 -7.94 12.05 4.58
N SER A 281 -6.68 11.70 4.31
CA SER A 281 -6.23 10.46 3.68
C SER A 281 -5.82 9.36 4.69
N GLY A 282 -6.50 9.34 5.85
CA GLY A 282 -6.18 8.40 6.92
C GLY A 282 -6.37 6.93 6.56
N GLU A 283 -7.14 6.62 5.51
CA GLU A 283 -7.34 5.24 5.06
C GLU A 283 -6.09 4.66 4.41
N VAL A 284 -5.42 5.41 3.51
CA VAL A 284 -4.17 4.96 2.90
C VAL A 284 -3.03 4.93 3.92
N GLU A 285 -2.99 5.85 4.88
CA GLU A 285 -2.02 5.80 6.00
C GLU A 285 -2.20 4.54 6.85
N SER A 286 -3.44 4.21 7.21
CA SER A 286 -3.77 2.95 7.87
C SER A 286 -3.37 1.74 7.01
N GLY A 287 -3.66 1.80 5.70
CA GLY A 287 -3.25 0.81 4.72
C GLY A 287 -1.74 0.56 4.74
N HIS A 288 -0.92 1.61 4.79
CA HIS A 288 0.53 1.48 4.90
C HIS A 288 0.96 0.66 6.11
N ARG A 289 0.34 0.85 7.26
CA ARG A 289 0.67 0.11 8.49
C ARG A 289 0.45 -1.39 8.32
N HIS A 290 -0.74 -1.80 7.86
CA HIS A 290 -1.09 -3.22 7.80
C HIS A 290 -0.72 -3.91 6.49
N VAL A 291 -0.70 -3.23 5.35
CA VAL A 291 -0.29 -3.84 4.06
C VAL A 291 1.24 -3.88 3.93
N ILE A 292 1.92 -2.76 4.17
CA ILE A 292 3.34 -2.61 3.86
C ILE A 292 4.22 -2.77 5.09
N GLN A 293 4.07 -1.90 6.09
CA GLN A 293 5.06 -1.72 7.16
C GLN A 293 5.19 -2.95 8.04
N LYS A 294 4.05 -3.57 8.43
CA LYS A 294 4.00 -4.74 9.30
C LYS A 294 4.91 -5.89 8.84
N ARG A 295 5.16 -6.00 7.53
CA ARG A 295 5.97 -7.08 6.97
C ARG A 295 7.26 -6.62 6.30
N LEU A 296 7.23 -5.53 5.56
CA LEU A 296 8.37 -5.09 4.77
C LEU A 296 9.34 -4.19 5.55
N LYS A 297 8.89 -3.58 6.65
CA LYS A 297 9.73 -2.74 7.54
C LYS A 297 10.12 -3.42 8.86
N LEU A 298 10.12 -4.75 8.92
CA LEU A 298 10.65 -5.45 10.10
C LEU A 298 12.12 -5.10 10.29
N ALA A 299 12.53 -4.83 11.54
CA ALA A 299 13.90 -4.52 11.88
C ALA A 299 14.87 -5.59 11.34
N GLY A 300 15.95 -5.17 10.70
CA GLY A 300 16.94 -6.06 10.10
C GLY A 300 16.52 -6.77 8.81
N SER A 301 15.32 -6.53 8.30
CA SER A 301 14.84 -7.13 7.05
C SER A 301 15.23 -6.29 5.84
N TRP A 302 15.88 -6.94 4.88
CA TRP A 302 16.26 -6.34 3.59
C TRP A 302 15.71 -7.18 2.46
N TRP A 303 15.11 -6.53 1.47
CA TRP A 303 14.37 -7.20 0.41
C TRP A 303 15.09 -7.09 -0.93
N LYS A 304 15.18 -8.20 -1.67
CA LYS A 304 15.32 -8.08 -3.12
C LYS A 304 14.03 -7.47 -3.67
N GLU A 305 14.12 -6.54 -4.60
CA GLU A 305 12.99 -5.77 -5.13
C GLU A 305 11.86 -6.68 -5.64
N THR A 306 12.21 -7.72 -6.42
CA THR A 306 11.24 -8.71 -6.92
C THR A 306 10.55 -9.51 -5.79
N ASN A 307 11.23 -9.74 -4.67
CA ASN A 307 10.66 -10.43 -3.52
C ASN A 307 9.78 -9.50 -2.67
N ALA A 308 10.15 -8.21 -2.60
CA ALA A 308 9.31 -7.19 -1.97
C ALA A 308 8.00 -7.04 -2.73
N GLN A 309 8.03 -6.97 -4.06
CA GLN A 309 6.81 -6.93 -4.88
C GLN A 309 5.93 -8.17 -4.67
N ALA A 310 6.52 -9.37 -4.63
CA ALA A 310 5.76 -10.59 -4.34
C ALA A 310 5.09 -10.54 -2.96
N MET A 311 5.76 -9.97 -1.97
CA MET A 311 5.19 -9.79 -0.63
C MET A 311 4.08 -8.74 -0.62
N LEU A 312 4.25 -7.64 -1.35
CA LEU A 312 3.19 -6.63 -1.54
C LEU A 312 1.94 -7.27 -2.14
N ASN A 313 2.09 -8.08 -3.20
CA ASN A 313 0.95 -8.77 -3.83
C ASN A 313 0.17 -9.63 -2.82
N LEU A 314 0.87 -10.43 -2.00
CA LEU A 314 0.23 -11.25 -0.97
C LEU A 314 -0.51 -10.42 0.07
N ARG A 315 0.13 -9.38 0.58
CA ARG A 315 -0.42 -8.52 1.62
C ARG A 315 -1.65 -7.75 1.12
N THR A 316 -1.56 -7.21 -0.10
CA THR A 316 -2.67 -6.50 -0.75
C THR A 316 -3.84 -7.43 -1.06
N ALA A 317 -3.58 -8.60 -1.66
CA ALA A 317 -4.60 -9.61 -1.92
C ALA A 317 -5.33 -10.04 -0.64
N ARG A 318 -4.60 -10.13 0.46
CA ARG A 318 -5.16 -10.46 1.76
C ARG A 318 -6.08 -9.36 2.29
N SER A 319 -5.67 -8.10 2.19
CA SER A 319 -6.50 -6.94 2.56
C SER A 319 -7.76 -6.82 1.70
N ASN A 320 -7.70 -7.27 0.45
CA ASN A 320 -8.81 -7.30 -0.49
C ASN A 320 -9.66 -8.59 -0.42
N ASN A 321 -9.48 -9.43 0.61
CA ASN A 321 -10.19 -10.71 0.78
C ASN A 321 -9.98 -11.72 -0.38
N GLN A 322 -8.90 -11.58 -1.18
CA GLN A 322 -8.59 -12.47 -2.30
C GLN A 322 -7.89 -13.78 -1.87
N TRP A 323 -7.53 -13.89 -0.58
CA TRP A 323 -6.79 -15.02 -0.04
C TRP A 323 -7.42 -16.38 -0.31
N SER A 324 -8.71 -16.52 -0.03
CA SER A 324 -9.41 -17.80 -0.20
C SER A 324 -9.56 -18.19 -1.67
N GLN A 325 -9.81 -17.24 -2.56
CA GLN A 325 -9.92 -17.49 -4.00
C GLN A 325 -8.63 -18.01 -4.62
N HIS A 326 -7.48 -17.52 -4.15
CA HIS A 326 -6.17 -17.98 -4.60
C HIS A 326 -5.94 -19.48 -4.32
N TRP A 327 -6.58 -20.02 -3.28
CA TRP A 327 -6.43 -21.42 -2.86
C TRP A 327 -7.55 -22.33 -3.36
N ILE A 328 -8.51 -21.83 -4.12
CA ILE A 328 -9.48 -22.69 -4.79
C ILE A 328 -8.76 -23.44 -5.89
N VAL A 329 -8.75 -24.76 -5.80
CA VAL A 329 -8.17 -25.64 -6.83
C VAL A 329 -8.97 -25.42 -8.13
N LYS A 330 -8.30 -24.98 -9.19
CA LYS A 330 -8.88 -25.12 -10.53
C LYS A 330 -8.79 -26.62 -10.84
N ASN A 331 -9.92 -27.32 -10.63
CA ASN A 331 -10.11 -28.69 -11.11
C ASN A 331 -10.04 -28.74 -12.62
#